data_563bbf4c2f4b29c2bc8c8dcda531a921
#
_entry.id   563bbf4c2f4b29c2bc8c8dcda531a921
#
_cell.length_a   1.000
_cell.length_b   1.000
_cell.length_c   1.000
_cell.angle_alpha   90.00
_cell.angle_beta   90.00
_cell.angle_gamma   90.00
#
_symmetry.space_group_name_H-M   'P 1'
#
loop_
_entity.id
_entity.type
_entity.pdbx_description
1 polymer ?
#
loop_
_entity_poly.entity_id
_entity_poly.type
_entity_poly.pdbx_seq_one_letter_code
_entity_poly.pdbx_strand_id
1 'polypeptide(L)'
;MTTPLSFTLAAFILLLAPGPTNALLWIGGAERGLPRGLPLVLAATAAYLLAIGLILLVLQPVLRVQPWLGDVLALSVAAYIAVLAVRLWHRGGSAQPAVGLVTPTRLFVVTLLNPKAFVLALSILPVQSPQLHWYLLALAGIILLVASAWLLLGGVMGAAAGARHERLLKRVSAAVLAGFAGLILWNVWQGFAS
;
A
#
# COMPACT_ATOMS: atom_id res chain seq x y z
N MET A 1 -1.89 21.69 7.36
CA MET A 1 -2.03 20.82 8.56
C MET A 1 -2.91 19.64 8.17
N THR A 2 -2.43 18.42 8.31
CA THR A 2 -3.24 17.21 8.10
C THR A 2 -4.22 17.07 9.26
N THR A 3 -5.52 17.16 8.98
CA THR A 3 -6.54 16.86 9.98
C THR A 3 -6.64 15.34 10.17
N PRO A 4 -7.11 14.84 11.34
CA PRO A 4 -7.32 13.40 11.53
C PRO A 4 -8.21 12.78 10.46
N LEU A 5 -9.21 13.52 9.98
CA LEU A 5 -10.10 13.06 8.92
C LEU A 5 -9.37 12.92 7.57
N SER A 6 -8.58 13.92 7.16
CA SER A 6 -7.84 13.87 5.89
C SER A 6 -6.79 12.75 5.90
N PHE A 7 -6.11 12.54 7.03
CA PHE A 7 -5.20 11.42 7.23
C PHE A 7 -5.93 10.07 7.05
N THR A 8 -7.03 9.89 7.78
CA THR A 8 -7.80 8.63 7.75
C THR A 8 -8.30 8.31 6.36
N LEU A 9 -8.87 9.30 5.66
CA LEU A 9 -9.36 9.13 4.29
C LEU A 9 -8.23 8.80 3.32
N ALA A 10 -7.11 9.54 3.36
CA ALA A 10 -5.98 9.29 2.47
C ALA A 10 -5.35 7.91 2.69
N ALA A 11 -5.13 7.52 3.95
CA ALA A 11 -4.60 6.21 4.31
C ALA A 11 -5.56 5.08 3.88
N PHE A 12 -6.86 5.25 4.13
CA PHE A 12 -7.88 4.27 3.76
C PHE A 12 -7.97 4.08 2.23
N ILE A 13 -8.03 5.16 1.46
CA ILE A 13 -8.08 5.13 -0.01
C ILE A 13 -6.83 4.46 -0.58
N LEU A 14 -5.64 4.85 -0.10
CA LEU A 14 -4.38 4.24 -0.55
C LEU A 14 -4.32 2.74 -0.24
N LEU A 15 -4.66 2.34 0.97
CA LEU A 15 -4.62 0.94 1.38
C LEU A 15 -5.70 0.11 0.67
N LEU A 16 -6.89 0.68 0.47
CA LEU A 16 -7.99 0.02 -0.23
C LEU A 16 -7.67 -0.18 -1.72
N ALA A 17 -6.88 0.71 -2.32
CA ALA A 17 -6.47 0.55 -3.72
C ALA A 17 -5.87 -0.84 -3.95
N PRO A 18 -6.31 -1.58 -4.96
CA PRO A 18 -5.75 -2.89 -5.26
C PRO A 18 -4.24 -2.79 -5.53
N GLY A 19 -3.49 -3.78 -5.04
CA GLY A 19 -2.04 -3.85 -5.17
C GLY A 19 -1.53 -5.24 -4.82
N PRO A 20 -0.21 -5.47 -4.83
CA PRO A 20 0.36 -6.79 -4.61
C PRO A 20 -0.09 -7.46 -3.31
N THR A 21 -0.07 -6.73 -2.19
CA THR A 21 -0.54 -7.23 -0.88
C THR A 21 -2.02 -7.61 -0.92
N ASN A 22 -2.86 -6.72 -1.48
CA ASN A 22 -4.30 -6.93 -1.54
C ASN A 22 -4.67 -8.10 -2.46
N ALA A 23 -3.94 -8.26 -3.57
CA ALA A 23 -4.12 -9.42 -4.46
C ALA A 23 -3.78 -10.75 -3.76
N LEU A 24 -2.70 -10.79 -2.97
CA LEU A 24 -2.34 -11.97 -2.19
C LEU A 24 -3.35 -12.25 -1.07
N LEU A 25 -3.88 -11.22 -0.40
CA LEU A 25 -4.96 -11.37 0.59
C LEU A 25 -6.24 -11.92 -0.06
N TRP A 26 -6.63 -11.43 -1.22
CA TRP A 26 -7.75 -11.95 -1.99
C TRP A 26 -7.57 -13.44 -2.31
N ILE A 27 -6.42 -13.81 -2.88
CA ILE A 27 -6.12 -15.22 -3.23
C ILE A 27 -6.10 -16.07 -1.97
N GLY A 28 -5.42 -15.63 -0.91
CA GLY A 28 -5.38 -16.34 0.37
C GLY A 28 -6.77 -16.51 1.00
N GLY A 29 -7.66 -15.54 0.82
CA GLY A 29 -9.06 -15.63 1.22
C GLY A 29 -9.82 -16.67 0.42
N ALA A 30 -9.66 -16.70 -0.91
CA ALA A 30 -10.26 -17.69 -1.79
C ALA A 30 -9.78 -19.13 -1.50
N GLU A 31 -8.49 -19.29 -1.15
CA GLU A 31 -7.88 -20.60 -0.85
C GLU A 31 -8.26 -21.15 0.53
N ARG A 32 -8.38 -20.27 1.54
CA ARG A 32 -8.43 -20.68 2.96
C ARG A 32 -9.69 -20.29 3.71
N GLY A 33 -10.43 -19.31 3.18
CA GLY A 33 -11.49 -18.63 3.92
C GLY A 33 -10.95 -17.75 5.06
N LEU A 34 -11.86 -17.06 5.77
CA LEU A 34 -11.50 -16.07 6.79
C LEU A 34 -10.72 -16.65 7.97
N PRO A 35 -11.16 -17.72 8.67
CA PRO A 35 -10.50 -18.16 9.90
C PRO A 35 -9.05 -18.59 9.67
N ARG A 36 -8.82 -19.36 8.60
CA ARG A 36 -7.48 -19.87 8.24
C ARG A 36 -6.61 -18.83 7.55
N GLY A 37 -7.21 -17.74 7.08
CA GLY A 37 -6.54 -16.62 6.43
C GLY A 37 -6.06 -15.54 7.41
N LEU A 38 -6.52 -15.52 8.68
CA LEU A 38 -6.10 -14.51 9.67
C LEU A 38 -4.58 -14.34 9.81
N PRO A 39 -3.75 -15.39 9.77
CA PRO A 39 -2.29 -15.21 9.78
C PRO A 39 -1.77 -14.35 8.63
N LEU A 40 -2.45 -14.32 7.48
CA LEU A 40 -2.11 -13.44 6.36
C LEU A 40 -2.39 -11.97 6.69
N VAL A 41 -3.51 -11.68 7.34
CA VAL A 41 -3.85 -10.32 7.79
C VAL A 41 -2.81 -9.81 8.78
N LEU A 42 -2.44 -10.65 9.76
CA LEU A 42 -1.41 -10.29 10.75
C LEU A 42 -0.04 -10.08 10.10
N ALA A 43 0.34 -10.94 9.15
CA ALA A 43 1.59 -10.80 8.40
C ALA A 43 1.65 -9.50 7.58
N ALA A 44 0.54 -9.14 6.90
CA ALA A 44 0.45 -7.88 6.16
C ALA A 44 0.56 -6.67 7.10
N THR A 45 -0.16 -6.71 8.23
CA THR A 45 -0.15 -5.62 9.21
C THR A 45 1.23 -5.43 9.81
N ALA A 46 1.87 -6.52 10.26
CA ALA A 46 3.22 -6.48 10.81
C ALA A 46 4.24 -5.96 9.79
N ALA A 47 4.13 -6.38 8.53
CA ALA A 47 5.03 -5.93 7.47
C ALA A 47 4.87 -4.43 7.15
N TYR A 48 3.64 -3.91 7.08
CA TYR A 48 3.41 -2.48 6.89
C TYR A 48 3.96 -1.67 8.07
N LEU A 49 3.66 -2.07 9.30
CA LEU A 49 4.14 -1.36 10.50
C LEU A 49 5.66 -1.40 10.61
N LEU A 50 6.28 -2.55 10.30
CA LEU A 50 7.74 -2.65 10.26
C LEU A 50 8.34 -1.77 9.16
N ALA A 51 7.80 -1.79 7.95
CA ALA A 51 8.27 -0.94 6.84
C ALA A 51 8.19 0.54 7.22
N ILE A 52 7.06 0.98 7.76
CA ILE A 52 6.85 2.36 8.20
C ILE A 52 7.82 2.69 9.35
N GLY A 53 7.97 1.81 10.34
CA GLY A 53 8.92 1.97 11.44
C GLY A 53 10.36 2.14 10.96
N LEU A 54 10.82 1.30 10.02
CA LEU A 54 12.15 1.40 9.42
C LEU A 54 12.33 2.71 8.65
N ILE A 55 11.31 3.15 7.90
CA ILE A 55 11.35 4.43 7.20
C ILE A 55 11.45 5.59 8.19
N LEU A 56 10.67 5.58 9.26
CA LEU A 56 10.69 6.64 10.26
C LEU A 56 11.97 6.66 11.10
N LEU A 57 12.49 5.50 11.50
CA LEU A 57 13.63 5.40 12.42
C LEU A 57 14.97 5.52 11.70
N VAL A 58 15.07 5.01 10.47
CA VAL A 58 16.33 4.95 9.73
C VAL A 58 16.39 6.02 8.66
N LEU A 59 15.37 6.10 7.82
CA LEU A 59 15.39 6.97 6.65
C LEU A 59 15.13 8.45 7.01
N GLN A 60 14.16 8.73 7.87
CA GLN A 60 13.85 10.11 8.25
C GLN A 60 15.00 10.89 8.87
N PRO A 61 15.81 10.34 9.81
CA PRO A 61 16.99 11.04 10.31
C PRO A 61 17.98 11.41 9.21
N VAL A 62 18.19 10.50 8.25
CA VAL A 62 19.06 10.76 7.08
C VAL A 62 18.51 11.90 6.23
N LEU A 63 17.19 11.93 5.98
CA LEU A 63 16.55 12.98 5.21
C LEU A 63 16.60 14.36 5.89
N ARG A 64 16.67 14.41 7.21
CA ARG A 64 16.86 15.68 7.95
C ARG A 64 18.26 16.28 7.75
N VAL A 65 19.27 15.43 7.60
CA VAL A 65 20.67 15.87 7.38
C VAL A 65 20.92 16.18 5.90
N GLN A 66 20.26 15.45 5.02
CA GLN A 66 20.42 15.56 3.58
C GLN A 66 19.04 15.70 2.90
N PRO A 67 18.42 16.89 2.94
CA PRO A 67 17.04 17.08 2.44
C PRO A 67 16.84 16.69 0.96
N TRP A 68 17.86 16.94 0.12
CA TRP A 68 17.81 16.59 -1.31
C TRP A 68 17.61 15.08 -1.57
N LEU A 69 18.04 14.22 -0.64
CA LEU A 69 17.78 12.78 -0.73
C LEU A 69 16.26 12.47 -0.65
N GLY A 70 15.50 13.32 0.06
CA GLY A 70 14.04 13.23 0.13
C GLY A 70 13.40 13.38 -1.25
N ASP A 71 13.84 14.36 -2.02
CA ASP A 71 13.34 14.62 -3.37
C ASP A 71 13.72 13.48 -4.33
N VAL A 72 14.98 13.03 -4.27
CA VAL A 72 15.44 11.88 -5.07
C VAL A 72 14.64 10.61 -4.74
N LEU A 73 14.39 10.36 -3.46
CA LEU A 73 13.61 9.22 -3.03
C LEU A 73 12.14 9.35 -3.47
N ALA A 74 11.54 10.52 -3.30
CA ALA A 74 10.18 10.79 -3.72
C ALA A 74 10.01 10.60 -5.23
N LEU A 75 10.93 11.11 -6.03
CA LEU A 75 10.96 10.92 -7.49
C LEU A 75 11.13 9.44 -7.86
N SER A 76 12.01 8.71 -7.17
CA SER A 76 12.23 7.27 -7.40
C SER A 76 10.98 6.45 -7.09
N VAL A 77 10.30 6.75 -5.97
CA VAL A 77 9.04 6.12 -5.58
C VAL A 77 7.93 6.47 -6.57
N ALA A 78 7.82 7.74 -6.98
CA ALA A 78 6.83 8.16 -7.97
C ALA A 78 7.05 7.46 -9.31
N ALA A 79 8.29 7.39 -9.80
CA ALA A 79 8.64 6.69 -11.03
C ALA A 79 8.31 5.19 -10.93
N TYR A 80 8.64 4.53 -9.81
CA TYR A 80 8.30 3.13 -9.58
C TYR A 80 6.79 2.89 -9.58
N ILE A 81 6.04 3.74 -8.88
CA ILE A 81 4.56 3.65 -8.83
C ILE A 81 3.95 3.90 -10.21
N ALA A 82 4.49 4.88 -10.98
CA ALA A 82 4.04 5.15 -12.34
C ALA A 82 4.28 3.94 -13.28
N VAL A 83 5.49 3.34 -13.21
CA VAL A 83 5.79 2.10 -13.97
C VAL A 83 4.84 0.97 -13.58
N LEU A 84 4.55 0.81 -12.28
CA LEU A 84 3.61 -0.20 -11.80
C LEU A 84 2.19 0.06 -12.32
N ALA A 85 1.74 1.32 -12.31
CA ALA A 85 0.44 1.72 -12.85
C ALA A 85 0.33 1.39 -14.35
N VAL A 86 1.34 1.75 -15.14
CA VAL A 86 1.41 1.44 -16.58
C VAL A 86 1.39 -0.08 -16.82
N ARG A 87 2.17 -0.84 -16.06
CA ARG A 87 2.18 -2.31 -16.15
C ARG A 87 0.82 -2.93 -15.85
N LEU A 88 0.13 -2.44 -14.82
CA LEU A 88 -1.21 -2.90 -14.47
C LEU A 88 -2.24 -2.53 -15.53
N TRP A 89 -2.11 -1.36 -16.15
CA TRP A 89 -2.98 -0.90 -17.21
C TRP A 89 -2.87 -1.75 -18.48
N HIS A 90 -1.65 -2.03 -18.94
CA HIS A 90 -1.39 -2.74 -20.19
C HIS A 90 -1.43 -4.27 -20.06
N ARG A 91 -1.02 -4.83 -18.90
CA ARG A 91 -1.07 -6.27 -18.67
C ARG A 91 -2.46 -6.70 -18.23
N GLY A 92 -3.39 -6.72 -19.15
CA GLY A 92 -4.75 -7.25 -18.98
C GLY A 92 -4.81 -8.78 -18.78
N GLY A 93 -3.67 -9.47 -18.72
CA GLY A 93 -3.57 -10.91 -18.57
C GLY A 93 -2.46 -11.31 -17.61
N SER A 94 -2.80 -12.21 -16.69
CA SER A 94 -1.91 -13.13 -15.98
C SER A 94 -0.57 -12.60 -15.44
N ALA A 95 -0.60 -11.71 -14.43
CA ALA A 95 0.29 -11.98 -13.33
C ALA A 95 -0.45 -13.03 -12.45
N GLN A 96 -0.55 -14.26 -12.94
CA GLN A 96 -0.86 -15.38 -12.05
C GLN A 96 0.23 -15.33 -10.99
N PRO A 97 -0.11 -15.19 -9.70
CA PRO A 97 0.81 -15.56 -8.66
C PRO A 97 1.20 -16.99 -8.98
N ALA A 98 2.49 -17.29 -8.98
CA ALA A 98 2.98 -18.63 -9.21
C ALA A 98 2.09 -19.58 -8.41
N VAL A 99 1.54 -20.58 -9.09
CA VAL A 99 0.66 -21.60 -8.53
C VAL A 99 1.30 -22.14 -7.25
N GLY A 100 0.73 -21.83 -6.11
CA GLY A 100 1.18 -22.23 -4.79
C GLY A 100 0.42 -21.46 -3.72
N LEU A 101 0.14 -22.12 -2.60
CA LEU A 101 -0.55 -21.52 -1.45
C LEU A 101 0.11 -20.20 -1.03
N VAL A 102 -0.69 -19.17 -0.85
CA VAL A 102 -0.21 -17.89 -0.30
C VAL A 102 0.24 -18.12 1.14
N THR A 103 1.53 -17.98 1.42
CA THR A 103 2.07 -18.14 2.77
C THR A 103 2.17 -16.77 3.48
N PRO A 104 2.07 -16.74 4.83
CA PRO A 104 2.29 -15.51 5.61
C PRO A 104 3.66 -14.88 5.33
N THR A 105 4.71 -15.69 5.21
CA THR A 105 6.07 -15.22 4.91
C THR A 105 6.14 -14.53 3.55
N ARG A 106 5.56 -15.13 2.51
CA ARG A 106 5.52 -14.53 1.16
C ARG A 106 4.77 -13.21 1.17
N LEU A 107 3.61 -13.18 1.82
CA LEU A 107 2.82 -11.97 1.96
C LEU A 107 3.57 -10.89 2.74
N PHE A 108 4.24 -11.25 3.84
CA PHE A 108 5.06 -10.36 4.64
C PHE A 108 6.16 -9.69 3.80
N VAL A 109 6.96 -10.46 3.05
CA VAL A 109 8.03 -9.93 2.20
C VAL A 109 7.50 -9.01 1.12
N VAL A 110 6.43 -9.41 0.42
CA VAL A 110 5.80 -8.58 -0.62
C VAL A 110 5.24 -7.28 -0.04
N THR A 111 4.69 -7.33 1.17
CA THR A 111 4.14 -6.15 1.84
C THR A 111 5.24 -5.24 2.39
N LEU A 112 6.33 -5.80 2.92
CA LEU A 112 7.48 -5.05 3.42
C LEU A 112 8.11 -4.20 2.30
N LEU A 113 8.15 -4.74 1.09
CA LEU A 113 8.68 -4.07 -0.12
C LEU A 113 7.60 -3.29 -0.88
N ASN A 114 6.41 -3.10 -0.30
CA ASN A 114 5.32 -2.45 -0.99
C ASN A 114 5.50 -0.93 -1.01
N PRO A 115 5.46 -0.27 -2.18
CA PRO A 115 5.61 1.17 -2.29
C PRO A 115 4.56 1.98 -1.51
N LYS A 116 3.40 1.38 -1.20
CA LYS A 116 2.39 2.04 -0.36
C LYS A 116 2.91 2.41 1.03
N ALA A 117 3.83 1.60 1.60
CA ALA A 117 4.44 1.91 2.88
C ALA A 117 5.25 3.21 2.84
N PHE A 118 5.96 3.47 1.72
CA PHE A 118 6.69 4.73 1.52
C PHE A 118 5.73 5.92 1.43
N VAL A 119 4.65 5.80 0.65
CA VAL A 119 3.65 6.86 0.54
C VAL A 119 2.99 7.15 1.90
N LEU A 120 2.64 6.10 2.65
CA LEU A 120 2.10 6.24 4.00
C LEU A 120 3.07 6.99 4.93
N ALA A 121 4.33 6.57 4.96
CA ALA A 121 5.32 7.11 5.90
C ALA A 121 5.79 8.53 5.53
N LEU A 122 5.99 8.82 4.25
CA LEU A 122 6.63 10.06 3.80
C LEU A 122 5.64 11.14 3.39
N SER A 123 4.41 10.76 2.94
CA SER A 123 3.46 11.73 2.38
C SER A 123 2.17 11.88 3.18
N ILE A 124 1.74 10.84 3.89
CA ILE A 124 0.43 10.82 4.54
C ILE A 124 0.56 10.98 6.06
N LEU A 125 1.52 10.31 6.68
CA LEU A 125 1.70 10.30 8.13
C LEU A 125 2.23 11.65 8.62
N PRO A 126 1.55 12.33 9.57
CA PRO A 126 1.99 13.63 10.12
C PRO A 126 3.09 13.43 11.15
N VAL A 127 4.30 13.09 10.69
CA VAL A 127 5.44 12.71 11.54
C VAL A 127 5.91 13.79 12.51
N GLN A 128 5.59 15.06 12.26
CA GLN A 128 5.89 16.18 13.15
C GLN A 128 4.81 16.42 14.23
N SER A 129 3.71 15.64 14.18
CA SER A 129 2.62 15.80 15.14
C SER A 129 3.02 15.26 16.53
N PRO A 130 2.76 16.00 17.63
CA PRO A 130 2.90 15.46 18.98
C PRO A 130 2.03 14.23 19.24
N GLN A 131 0.98 14.06 18.42
CA GLN A 131 0.02 12.96 18.49
C GLN A 131 0.35 11.81 17.54
N LEU A 132 1.61 11.69 17.07
CA LEU A 132 2.03 10.68 16.10
C LEU A 132 1.61 9.25 16.50
N HIS A 133 1.69 8.92 17.79
CA HIS A 133 1.30 7.61 18.29
C HIS A 133 -0.17 7.27 18.02
N TRP A 134 -1.09 8.25 18.12
CA TRP A 134 -2.50 8.05 17.78
C TRP A 134 -2.71 7.81 16.29
N TYR A 135 -1.95 8.53 15.44
CA TYR A 135 -1.98 8.30 13.99
C TYR A 135 -1.45 6.92 13.62
N LEU A 136 -0.40 6.43 14.31
CA LEU A 136 0.13 5.07 14.11
C LEU A 136 -0.86 4.00 14.55
N LEU A 137 -1.55 4.19 15.68
CA LEU A 137 -2.61 3.29 16.13
C LEU A 137 -3.80 3.27 15.17
N ALA A 138 -4.25 4.44 14.73
CA ALA A 138 -5.31 4.55 13.73
C ALA A 138 -4.91 3.86 12.42
N LEU A 139 -3.66 4.06 11.96
CA LEU A 139 -3.12 3.41 10.78
C LEU A 139 -3.10 1.89 10.91
N ALA A 140 -2.67 1.35 12.06
CA ALA A 140 -2.71 -0.08 12.33
C ALA A 140 -4.15 -0.63 12.23
N GLY A 141 -5.12 0.08 12.80
CA GLY A 141 -6.54 -0.26 12.68
C GLY A 141 -7.05 -0.25 11.23
N ILE A 142 -6.66 0.76 10.45
CA ILE A 142 -7.03 0.86 9.03
C ILE A 142 -6.41 -0.29 8.23
N ILE A 143 -5.13 -0.61 8.48
CA ILE A 143 -4.45 -1.73 7.81
C ILE A 143 -5.17 -3.05 8.11
N LEU A 144 -5.46 -3.32 9.38
CA LEU A 144 -6.20 -4.52 9.81
C LEU A 144 -7.58 -4.61 9.14
N LEU A 145 -8.32 -3.50 9.13
CA LEU A 145 -9.64 -3.43 8.52
C LEU A 145 -9.58 -3.73 7.02
N VAL A 146 -8.70 -3.04 6.29
CA VAL A 146 -8.58 -3.19 4.84
C VAL A 146 -8.04 -4.57 4.46
N ALA A 147 -7.05 -5.09 5.19
CA ALA A 147 -6.51 -6.43 4.95
C ALA A 147 -7.58 -7.51 5.19
N SER A 148 -8.37 -7.37 6.25
CA SER A 148 -9.50 -8.27 6.53
C SER A 148 -10.58 -8.18 5.45
N ALA A 149 -10.90 -6.98 4.98
CA ALA A 149 -11.86 -6.79 3.91
C ALA A 149 -11.41 -7.48 2.60
N TRP A 150 -10.14 -7.34 2.20
CA TRP A 150 -9.61 -8.03 1.01
C TRP A 150 -9.60 -9.54 1.17
N LEU A 151 -9.27 -10.06 2.37
CA LEU A 151 -9.33 -11.49 2.67
C LEU A 151 -10.78 -12.02 2.57
N LEU A 152 -11.73 -11.30 3.17
CA LEU A 152 -13.16 -11.63 3.12
C LEU A 152 -13.70 -11.62 1.70
N LEU A 153 -13.42 -10.56 0.93
CA LEU A 153 -13.81 -10.47 -0.47
C LEU A 153 -13.28 -11.65 -1.29
N GLY A 154 -12.02 -12.07 -1.02
CA GLY A 154 -11.46 -13.26 -1.63
C GLY A 154 -12.24 -14.52 -1.26
N GLY A 155 -12.59 -14.71 0.02
CA GLY A 155 -13.33 -15.86 0.49
C GLY A 155 -14.75 -15.96 -0.07
N VAL A 156 -15.43 -14.81 -0.22
CA VAL A 156 -16.83 -14.77 -0.71
C VAL A 156 -16.90 -14.84 -2.24
N MET A 157 -15.99 -14.15 -2.93
CA MET A 157 -16.08 -13.94 -4.38
C MET A 157 -15.03 -14.72 -5.16
N GLY A 158 -14.06 -15.37 -4.50
CA GLY A 158 -12.89 -15.95 -5.16
C GLY A 158 -13.20 -16.99 -6.23
N ALA A 159 -14.27 -17.75 -6.06
CA ALA A 159 -14.72 -18.75 -7.03
C ALA A 159 -15.62 -18.16 -8.16
N ALA A 160 -16.21 -16.97 -7.95
CA ALA A 160 -17.18 -16.35 -8.85
C ALA A 160 -16.62 -15.17 -9.68
N ALA A 161 -15.43 -14.66 -9.34
CA ALA A 161 -14.83 -13.50 -10.01
C ALA A 161 -14.23 -13.90 -11.37
N GLY A 162 -15.02 -13.81 -12.41
CA GLY A 162 -14.55 -14.00 -13.78
C GLY A 162 -13.59 -12.90 -14.25
N ALA A 163 -12.91 -13.15 -15.38
CA ALA A 163 -11.87 -12.29 -16.01
C ALA A 163 -12.27 -10.80 -16.19
N ARG A 164 -13.56 -10.48 -16.20
CA ARG A 164 -14.06 -9.10 -16.32
C ARG A 164 -13.83 -8.29 -15.06
N HIS A 165 -14.08 -8.88 -13.89
CA HIS A 165 -13.85 -8.20 -12.59
C HIS A 165 -12.36 -8.00 -12.32
N GLU A 166 -11.52 -8.96 -12.69
CA GLU A 166 -10.07 -8.85 -12.57
C GLU A 166 -9.51 -7.68 -13.40
N ARG A 167 -10.00 -7.50 -14.62
CA ARG A 167 -9.60 -6.36 -15.48
C ARG A 167 -10.03 -5.03 -14.91
N LEU A 168 -11.25 -4.93 -14.37
CA LEU A 168 -11.72 -3.70 -13.74
C LEU A 168 -10.89 -3.34 -12.51
N LEU A 169 -10.62 -4.31 -11.63
CA LEU A 169 -9.77 -4.13 -10.46
C LEU A 169 -8.37 -3.64 -10.84
N LYS A 170 -7.75 -4.21 -11.87
CA LYS A 170 -6.42 -3.77 -12.36
C LYS A 170 -6.44 -2.33 -12.88
N ARG A 171 -7.48 -1.94 -13.63
CA ARG A 171 -7.62 -0.56 -14.15
C ARG A 171 -7.84 0.46 -13.03
N VAL A 172 -8.70 0.14 -12.07
CA VAL A 172 -8.92 0.99 -10.89
C VAL A 172 -7.62 1.14 -10.10
N SER A 173 -6.88 0.04 -9.89
CA SER A 173 -5.56 0.07 -9.24
C SER A 173 -4.58 1.00 -9.97
N ALA A 174 -4.49 0.85 -11.29
CA ALA A 174 -3.59 1.64 -12.11
C ALA A 174 -3.93 3.13 -12.01
N ALA A 175 -5.23 3.50 -12.07
CA ALA A 175 -5.67 4.87 -11.96
C ALA A 175 -5.35 5.48 -10.59
N VAL A 176 -5.59 4.74 -9.50
CA VAL A 176 -5.29 5.20 -8.14
C VAL A 176 -3.77 5.35 -7.94
N LEU A 177 -2.96 4.39 -8.40
CA LEU A 177 -1.50 4.48 -8.31
C LEU A 177 -0.97 5.65 -9.15
N ALA A 178 -1.50 5.88 -10.35
CA ALA A 178 -1.13 7.03 -11.18
C ALA A 178 -1.47 8.36 -10.49
N GLY A 179 -2.63 8.45 -9.84
CA GLY A 179 -3.03 9.60 -9.02
C GLY A 179 -2.04 9.87 -7.88
N PHE A 180 -1.61 8.84 -7.15
CA PHE A 180 -0.60 8.99 -6.09
C PHE A 180 0.77 9.40 -6.64
N ALA A 181 1.22 8.82 -7.76
CA ALA A 181 2.45 9.25 -8.40
C ALA A 181 2.38 10.74 -8.80
N GLY A 182 1.27 11.18 -9.36
CA GLY A 182 1.01 12.59 -9.69
C GLY A 182 1.04 13.50 -8.46
N LEU A 183 0.44 13.09 -7.33
CA LEU A 183 0.48 13.86 -6.09
C LEU A 183 1.90 13.99 -5.53
N ILE A 184 2.70 12.93 -5.57
CA ILE A 184 4.10 12.97 -5.12
C ILE A 184 4.89 13.95 -6.00
N LEU A 185 4.76 13.85 -7.33
CA LEU A 185 5.42 14.75 -8.28
C LEU A 185 5.01 16.21 -8.08
N TRP A 186 3.73 16.44 -7.83
CA TRP A 186 3.21 17.78 -7.54
C TRP A 186 3.83 18.37 -6.27
N ASN A 187 3.93 17.60 -5.19
CA ASN A 187 4.55 18.04 -3.94
C ASN A 187 6.04 18.36 -4.12
N VAL A 188 6.78 17.53 -4.86
CA VAL A 188 8.19 17.78 -5.17
C VAL A 188 8.34 19.05 -6.01
N TRP A 189 7.49 19.24 -7.02
CA TRP A 189 7.49 20.45 -7.86
C TRP A 189 7.24 21.72 -7.03
N GLN A 190 6.29 21.71 -6.11
CA GLN A 190 6.04 22.86 -5.24
C GLN A 190 7.24 23.20 -4.35
N GLY A 191 7.98 22.20 -3.88
CA GLY A 191 9.21 22.37 -3.11
C GLY A 191 10.34 23.04 -3.90
N PHE A 192 10.41 22.85 -5.23
CA PHE A 192 11.37 23.55 -6.10
C PHE A 192 10.92 24.95 -6.49
N ALA A 193 9.62 25.24 -6.43
CA ALA A 193 9.04 26.53 -6.85
C ALA A 193 8.91 27.55 -5.70
N SER A 194 9.17 27.15 -4.45
CA SER A 194 9.17 27.97 -3.24
C SER A 194 10.58 28.36 -2.82
#